data_bb1897fc3ca6fec235d77b1f6ef64042
#
_entry.id   bb1897fc3ca6fec235d77b1f6ef64042
#
_cell.length_a   1.000
_cell.length_b   1.000
_cell.length_c   1.000
_cell.angle_alpha   90.00
_cell.angle_beta   90.00
_cell.angle_gamma   90.00
#
_symmetry.space_group_name_H-M   'P 1'
#
loop_
_entity.id
_entity.type
_entity.pdbx_description
1 polymer ?
#
loop_
_entity_poly.entity_id
_entity_poly.type
_entity_poly.pdbx_seq_one_letter_code
_entity_poly.pdbx_strand_id
1 'polypeptide(L)'
;MAYLRVLLCTSIALVGTFFQESGAQVQQGPSNAPTIQVTSRLVFLDVTVLDRKGRPVVTGLTKDDFTITEDKRPQAIFSFEGPQAHTANELAGDGYPDEKAPLTIFVLDQLNSSFEDFAFIRYSVRKFLAAQPALLPSPAEMMVVGNESLEMMQGPTRNTQDLLYALDHLGAVIPYKWAADSFDLERFGQSLDALQQIALQNKGVPVRKNIVWVGHGSPSFSTAQWRMTTPVAHEIQQYMHATTNMLVDARVSLFVIYPGLKIGHFVNLSGRSPLPISAADAEASFDSDHPFAENINFGVLVNETGGKLFYNRNDVDAEMHQSQQLGSEYYTLTYQPHGGNANGKFRQIRVTLRDPSLRALTKTGYYAPDESSPIDPRQQTNIDLAEAARSTIPFAALDVKVSGIVRHPDNRTADITLLLQSRGIDWQPVDNGQSTAYITVAAASLTKSQDVLASKVERLALSVPTQDPSHLAKAVSRLQVTIRIPPKTRSIRVLTETANGGRIGAADLDRKAIEAAPAMPVPDPQLLRH
;
A
#
# COMPACT_ATOMS: atom_id res chain seq x y z
N MET A 1 -22.18 -17.62 1.11
CA MET A 1 -22.55 -16.97 -0.17
C MET A 1 -23.17 -15.58 0.00
N ALA A 2 -23.94 -15.31 1.04
CA ALA A 2 -24.47 -13.96 1.30
C ALA A 2 -23.40 -12.94 1.76
N TYR A 3 -22.38 -13.40 2.48
CA TYR A 3 -21.33 -12.53 3.05
C TYR A 3 -20.35 -11.96 2.02
N LEU A 4 -20.00 -12.70 0.96
CA LEU A 4 -19.13 -12.16 -0.10
C LEU A 4 -19.84 -11.06 -0.91
N ARG A 5 -21.15 -11.21 -1.14
CA ARG A 5 -21.95 -10.15 -1.78
C ARG A 5 -22.06 -8.90 -0.92
N VAL A 6 -22.07 -9.05 0.41
CA VAL A 6 -22.12 -7.92 1.35
C VAL A 6 -20.76 -7.21 1.40
N LEU A 7 -19.63 -7.92 1.39
CA LEU A 7 -18.28 -7.31 1.40
C LEU A 7 -17.94 -6.63 0.05
N LEU A 8 -18.18 -7.29 -1.10
CA LEU A 8 -17.89 -6.69 -2.41
C LEU A 8 -18.93 -5.65 -2.84
N CYS A 9 -20.24 -5.89 -2.59
CA CYS A 9 -21.28 -4.91 -2.95
C CYS A 9 -21.30 -3.69 -2.05
N THR A 10 -20.88 -3.78 -0.77
CA THR A 10 -20.75 -2.58 0.07
C THR A 10 -19.61 -1.67 -0.33
N SER A 11 -18.51 -2.20 -0.86
CA SER A 11 -17.41 -1.37 -1.37
C SER A 11 -17.79 -0.60 -2.65
N ILE A 12 -18.56 -1.20 -3.55
CA ILE A 12 -18.91 -0.57 -4.85
C ILE A 12 -20.19 0.26 -4.78
N ALA A 13 -21.21 -0.19 -4.05
CA ALA A 13 -22.49 0.52 -3.98
C ALA A 13 -22.48 1.75 -3.03
N LEU A 14 -21.57 1.80 -2.04
CA LEU A 14 -21.47 2.94 -1.12
C LEU A 14 -20.67 4.13 -1.69
N VAL A 15 -19.85 3.94 -2.72
CA VAL A 15 -19.12 5.05 -3.36
C VAL A 15 -20.07 6.04 -4.06
N GLY A 16 -21.24 5.59 -4.50
CA GLY A 16 -22.21 6.45 -5.19
C GLY A 16 -22.99 7.43 -4.33
N THR A 17 -23.02 7.24 -2.99
CA THR A 17 -23.86 8.08 -2.11
C THR A 17 -23.08 9.03 -1.18
N PHE A 18 -21.73 9.04 -1.23
CA PHE A 18 -20.92 9.77 -0.25
C PHE A 18 -20.47 11.17 -0.66
N PHE A 19 -20.58 11.56 -1.93
CA PHE A 19 -20.08 12.86 -2.37
C PHE A 19 -21.20 13.74 -2.93
N GLN A 20 -21.85 14.47 -2.07
CA GLN A 20 -22.71 15.59 -2.47
C GLN A 20 -21.83 16.83 -2.66
N GLU A 21 -21.59 17.21 -3.91
CA GLU A 21 -20.88 18.45 -4.24
C GLU A 21 -21.71 19.65 -3.75
N SER A 22 -21.21 20.34 -2.73
CA SER A 22 -21.66 21.70 -2.43
C SER A 22 -20.81 22.65 -3.27
N GLY A 23 -21.41 23.23 -4.29
CA GLY A 23 -20.75 24.16 -5.21
C GLY A 23 -20.24 25.39 -4.49
N ALA A 24 -18.93 25.50 -4.34
CA ALA A 24 -18.27 26.78 -4.18
C ALA A 24 -17.93 27.28 -5.58
N GLN A 25 -18.43 28.46 -5.96
CA GLN A 25 -18.08 29.12 -7.21
C GLN A 25 -16.58 29.44 -7.21
N VAL A 26 -15.82 28.63 -7.94
CA VAL A 26 -14.46 28.99 -8.32
C VAL A 26 -14.57 29.78 -9.62
N GLN A 27 -14.05 31.00 -9.65
CA GLN A 27 -13.93 31.83 -10.85
C GLN A 27 -13.23 31.02 -11.94
N GLN A 28 -13.97 30.71 -12.99
CA GLN A 28 -13.43 30.14 -14.22
C GLN A 28 -12.67 31.22 -14.99
N GLY A 29 -11.34 31.12 -15.03
CA GLY A 29 -10.54 31.79 -16.04
C GLY A 29 -10.66 31.03 -17.36
N PRO A 30 -10.73 31.71 -18.52
CA PRO A 30 -10.89 31.07 -19.81
C PRO A 30 -9.58 30.45 -20.28
N SER A 31 -9.53 29.15 -20.45
CA SER A 31 -8.52 28.52 -21.31
C SER A 31 -9.11 27.30 -21.99
N ASN A 32 -9.69 27.52 -23.13
CA ASN A 32 -9.92 26.51 -24.17
C ASN A 32 -8.65 26.38 -25.01
N ALA A 33 -7.64 25.71 -24.53
CA ALA A 33 -6.66 25.07 -25.36
C ALA A 33 -6.72 23.57 -25.04
N PRO A 34 -6.95 22.69 -26.03
CA PRO A 34 -6.83 21.25 -25.80
C PRO A 34 -5.34 20.95 -25.57
N THR A 35 -4.93 20.95 -24.30
CA THR A 35 -3.65 20.37 -23.93
C THR A 35 -3.83 18.87 -24.09
N ILE A 36 -3.34 18.32 -25.19
CA ILE A 36 -3.14 16.88 -25.34
C ILE A 36 -2.03 16.54 -24.33
N GLN A 37 -2.42 16.21 -23.10
CA GLN A 37 -1.53 15.56 -22.17
C GLN A 37 -1.32 14.13 -22.69
N VAL A 38 -0.29 13.94 -23.50
CA VAL A 38 0.28 12.61 -23.74
C VAL A 38 0.96 12.22 -22.42
N THR A 39 0.20 11.67 -21.51
CA THR A 39 0.73 11.06 -20.27
C THR A 39 1.38 9.75 -20.70
N SER A 40 2.64 9.82 -21.11
CA SER A 40 3.41 8.61 -21.37
C SER A 40 3.70 7.97 -20.01
N ARG A 41 3.00 6.88 -19.69
CA ARG A 41 3.19 6.11 -18.47
C ARG A 41 4.57 5.45 -18.52
N LEU A 42 5.47 5.82 -17.61
CA LEU A 42 6.73 5.12 -17.41
C LEU A 42 6.49 3.87 -16.56
N VAL A 43 7.09 2.77 -16.98
CA VAL A 43 7.09 1.53 -16.19
C VAL A 43 8.43 1.42 -15.46
N PHE A 44 8.36 1.33 -14.14
CA PHE A 44 9.51 1.11 -13.26
C PHE A 44 9.69 -0.38 -13.00
N LEU A 45 10.91 -0.87 -13.16
CA LEU A 45 11.30 -2.25 -12.87
C LEU A 45 12.41 -2.26 -11.83
N ASP A 46 12.11 -2.75 -10.64
CA ASP A 46 13.10 -3.05 -9.63
C ASP A 46 13.60 -4.48 -9.86
N VAL A 47 14.85 -4.61 -10.24
CA VAL A 47 15.46 -5.86 -10.71
C VAL A 47 16.56 -6.28 -9.76
N THR A 48 16.36 -7.37 -9.03
CA THR A 48 17.44 -8.04 -8.29
C THR A 48 18.13 -9.04 -9.22
N VAL A 49 19.41 -8.85 -9.48
CA VAL A 49 20.17 -9.76 -10.32
C VAL A 49 20.84 -10.82 -9.46
N LEU A 50 20.67 -12.10 -9.81
CA LEU A 50 21.13 -13.23 -9.03
C LEU A 50 22.20 -14.04 -9.78
N ASP A 51 23.25 -14.45 -9.07
CA ASP A 51 24.22 -15.43 -9.55
C ASP A 51 23.63 -16.85 -9.53
N ARG A 52 24.41 -17.85 -9.99
CA ARG A 52 24.01 -19.26 -9.98
C ARG A 52 23.75 -19.84 -8.59
N LYS A 53 24.25 -19.18 -7.53
CA LYS A 53 24.03 -19.56 -6.12
C LYS A 53 22.85 -18.82 -5.51
N GLY A 54 22.14 -17.98 -6.29
CA GLY A 54 21.02 -17.18 -5.83
C GLY A 54 21.42 -15.96 -4.99
N ARG A 55 22.65 -15.49 -5.06
CA ARG A 55 23.14 -14.30 -4.35
C ARG A 55 23.02 -13.08 -5.25
N PRO A 56 22.62 -11.91 -4.71
CA PRO A 56 22.57 -10.69 -5.48
C PRO A 56 23.93 -10.26 -6.04
N VAL A 57 23.91 -9.78 -7.27
CA VAL A 57 25.05 -9.17 -7.98
C VAL A 57 24.84 -7.65 -7.98
N VAL A 58 25.64 -6.94 -7.18
CA VAL A 58 25.42 -5.50 -6.87
C VAL A 58 26.38 -4.54 -7.59
N THR A 59 27.35 -5.08 -8.34
CA THR A 59 28.37 -4.29 -9.06
C THR A 59 28.66 -4.88 -10.42
N GLY A 60 29.26 -4.06 -11.30
CA GLY A 60 29.79 -4.50 -12.59
C GLY A 60 28.78 -4.58 -13.74
N LEU A 61 27.49 -4.34 -13.49
CA LEU A 61 26.47 -4.31 -14.53
C LEU A 61 26.15 -2.87 -14.94
N THR A 62 25.90 -2.70 -16.23
CA THR A 62 25.53 -1.45 -16.89
C THR A 62 24.19 -1.60 -17.57
N LYS A 63 23.60 -0.50 -18.05
CA LYS A 63 22.36 -0.50 -18.83
C LYS A 63 22.37 -1.50 -19.98
N ASP A 64 23.53 -1.66 -20.66
CA ASP A 64 23.67 -2.51 -21.84
C ASP A 64 23.68 -4.01 -21.53
N ASP A 65 23.75 -4.39 -20.25
CA ASP A 65 23.68 -5.78 -19.83
C ASP A 65 22.25 -6.28 -19.68
N PHE A 66 21.27 -5.38 -19.79
CA PHE A 66 19.85 -5.69 -19.63
C PHE A 66 19.10 -5.59 -20.96
N THR A 67 18.19 -6.51 -21.18
CA THR A 67 17.20 -6.47 -22.26
C THR A 67 15.82 -6.64 -21.68
N ILE A 68 14.92 -5.71 -22.01
CA ILE A 68 13.51 -5.72 -21.56
C ILE A 68 12.63 -6.09 -22.74
N THR A 69 11.69 -7.01 -22.55
CA THR A 69 10.60 -7.26 -23.49
C THR A 69 9.26 -7.12 -22.78
N GLU A 70 8.27 -6.51 -23.44
CA GLU A 70 6.87 -6.50 -23.04
C GLU A 70 6.05 -7.18 -24.15
N ASP A 71 5.26 -8.19 -23.79
CA ASP A 71 4.53 -9.03 -24.74
C ASP A 71 5.42 -9.52 -25.91
N LYS A 72 6.65 -9.95 -25.60
CA LYS A 72 7.71 -10.40 -26.54
C LYS A 72 8.27 -9.28 -27.45
N ARG A 73 7.87 -8.01 -27.27
CA ARG A 73 8.40 -6.86 -28.03
C ARG A 73 9.51 -6.19 -27.25
N PRO A 74 10.68 -5.94 -27.83
CA PRO A 74 11.76 -5.22 -27.17
C PRO A 74 11.34 -3.81 -26.76
N GLN A 75 11.78 -3.40 -25.56
CA GLN A 75 11.54 -2.07 -25.01
C GLN A 75 12.88 -1.35 -24.78
N ALA A 76 12.94 -0.08 -25.16
CA ALA A 76 14.11 0.75 -24.92
C ALA A 76 14.16 1.17 -23.43
N ILE A 77 15.30 0.94 -22.79
CA ILE A 77 15.51 1.38 -21.39
C ILE A 77 15.70 2.91 -21.41
N PHE A 78 14.83 3.62 -20.71
CA PHE A 78 14.87 5.08 -20.58
C PHE A 78 15.89 5.52 -19.53
N SER A 79 15.82 4.96 -18.30
CA SER A 79 16.76 5.24 -17.22
C SER A 79 17.28 3.95 -16.57
N PHE A 80 18.44 4.05 -15.93
CA PHE A 80 19.15 2.98 -15.23
C PHE A 80 19.76 3.52 -13.96
N GLU A 81 19.48 2.87 -12.83
CA GLU A 81 20.09 3.15 -11.53
C GLU A 81 20.65 1.85 -10.95
N GLY A 82 21.90 1.91 -10.46
CA GLY A 82 22.52 0.77 -9.79
C GLY A 82 22.16 0.70 -8.29
N PRO A 83 22.47 -0.41 -7.61
CA PRO A 83 22.14 -0.61 -6.19
C PRO A 83 22.68 0.48 -5.26
N GLN A 84 23.79 1.15 -5.63
CA GLN A 84 24.40 2.22 -4.85
C GLN A 84 23.51 3.49 -4.76
N ALA A 85 22.59 3.67 -5.70
CA ALA A 85 21.62 4.78 -5.67
C ALA A 85 20.54 4.58 -4.58
N HIS A 86 20.38 3.36 -4.08
CA HIS A 86 19.31 2.95 -3.17
C HIS A 86 19.79 2.79 -1.72
N THR A 87 20.66 3.66 -1.27
CA THR A 87 21.20 3.66 0.10
C THR A 87 20.53 4.71 0.97
N ALA A 88 20.33 4.39 2.25
CA ALA A 88 19.72 5.31 3.20
C ALA A 88 20.55 6.59 3.35
N ASN A 89 19.86 7.72 3.40
CA ASN A 89 20.48 8.99 3.71
C ASN A 89 20.75 9.06 5.22
N GLU A 90 21.98 9.31 5.63
CA GLU A 90 22.37 9.45 7.05
C GLU A 90 21.64 10.62 7.74
N LEU A 91 21.15 11.59 6.96
CA LEU A 91 20.46 12.78 7.44
C LEU A 91 18.92 12.66 7.40
N ALA A 92 18.37 11.53 6.99
CA ALA A 92 16.92 11.33 7.03
C ALA A 92 16.48 11.28 8.50
N GLY A 93 15.80 12.34 8.96
CA GLY A 93 15.27 12.44 10.31
C GLY A 93 14.15 11.42 10.55
N ASP A 94 13.95 11.08 11.83
CA ASP A 94 12.91 10.12 12.26
C ASP A 94 11.52 10.52 11.75
N GLY A 95 10.79 9.54 11.20
CA GLY A 95 9.36 9.64 10.94
C GLY A 95 8.92 9.86 9.50
N TYR A 96 9.83 10.02 8.53
CA TYR A 96 9.49 10.10 7.10
C TYR A 96 10.08 8.94 6.30
N PRO A 97 9.38 8.44 5.26
CA PRO A 97 9.98 7.50 4.34
C PRO A 97 11.26 8.10 3.77
N ASP A 98 12.37 7.39 3.88
CA ASP A 98 13.58 7.72 3.13
C ASP A 98 13.25 7.58 1.64
N GLU A 99 13.40 8.64 0.86
CA GLU A 99 13.07 8.61 -0.56
C GLU A 99 14.14 7.92 -1.42
N LYS A 100 15.19 7.38 -0.82
CA LYS A 100 16.28 6.69 -1.52
C LYS A 100 16.39 5.23 -1.12
N ALA A 101 16.30 4.91 0.17
CA ALA A 101 16.43 3.53 0.64
C ALA A 101 15.13 2.74 0.51
N PRO A 102 15.20 1.44 0.19
CA PRO A 102 14.02 0.58 0.19
C PRO A 102 13.45 0.46 1.60
N LEU A 103 12.12 0.37 1.70
CA LEU A 103 11.42 0.11 2.96
C LEU A 103 11.12 -1.38 3.08
N THR A 104 11.47 -1.99 4.22
CA THR A 104 11.04 -3.35 4.57
C THR A 104 9.81 -3.31 5.47
N ILE A 105 8.74 -4.00 5.07
CA ILE A 105 7.47 -4.06 5.79
C ILE A 105 7.28 -5.48 6.29
N PHE A 106 7.55 -5.72 7.58
CA PHE A 106 7.29 -7.01 8.20
C PHE A 106 5.80 -7.13 8.51
N VAL A 107 5.13 -8.12 7.92
CA VAL A 107 3.74 -8.44 8.19
C VAL A 107 3.66 -9.79 8.87
N LEU A 108 3.23 -9.80 10.14
CA LEU A 108 3.04 -11.02 10.91
C LEU A 108 1.61 -11.51 10.70
N ASP A 109 1.46 -12.72 10.15
CA ASP A 109 0.16 -13.29 9.82
C ASP A 109 -0.43 -14.07 10.99
N GLN A 110 -1.17 -13.38 11.84
CA GLN A 110 -1.94 -14.00 12.91
C GLN A 110 -3.28 -14.55 12.41
N LEU A 111 -3.85 -13.95 11.35
CA LEU A 111 -5.15 -14.30 10.80
C LEU A 111 -5.18 -15.73 10.24
N ASN A 112 -4.11 -16.13 9.55
CA ASN A 112 -4.04 -17.42 8.85
C ASN A 112 -3.10 -18.42 9.53
N SER A 113 -2.79 -18.22 10.81
CA SER A 113 -1.88 -19.07 11.58
C SER A 113 -2.59 -19.66 12.79
N SER A 114 -2.22 -20.88 13.18
CA SER A 114 -2.58 -21.42 14.49
C SER A 114 -1.91 -20.62 15.61
N PHE A 115 -2.35 -20.82 16.84
CA PHE A 115 -1.70 -20.19 17.98
C PHE A 115 -0.23 -20.61 18.10
N GLU A 116 0.06 -21.89 17.87
CA GLU A 116 1.41 -22.48 17.91
C GLU A 116 2.29 -21.94 16.78
N ASP A 117 1.75 -21.88 15.54
CA ASP A 117 2.46 -21.35 14.39
C ASP A 117 2.80 -19.86 14.60
N PHE A 118 1.84 -19.08 15.11
CA PHE A 118 2.08 -17.68 15.40
C PHE A 118 3.10 -17.45 16.51
N ALA A 119 3.10 -18.30 17.55
CA ALA A 119 4.13 -18.27 18.59
C ALA A 119 5.53 -18.56 18.00
N PHE A 120 5.63 -19.52 17.08
CA PHE A 120 6.87 -19.82 16.37
C PHE A 120 7.30 -18.69 15.44
N ILE A 121 6.36 -18.06 14.72
CA ILE A 121 6.62 -16.85 13.90
C ILE A 121 7.22 -15.75 14.78
N ARG A 122 6.59 -15.42 15.90
CA ARG A 122 7.10 -14.39 16.84
C ARG A 122 8.51 -14.71 17.33
N TYR A 123 8.76 -15.95 17.74
CA TYR A 123 10.09 -16.39 18.16
C TYR A 123 11.14 -16.22 17.06
N SER A 124 10.81 -16.61 15.82
CA SER A 124 11.72 -16.55 14.69
C SER A 124 12.02 -15.12 14.26
N VAL A 125 10.99 -14.25 14.22
CA VAL A 125 11.15 -12.81 13.94
C VAL A 125 12.00 -12.15 15.03
N ARG A 126 11.77 -12.49 16.33
CA ARG A 126 12.60 -11.98 17.41
C ARG A 126 14.07 -12.41 17.28
N LYS A 127 14.32 -13.67 16.91
CA LYS A 127 15.66 -14.19 16.66
C LYS A 127 16.34 -13.45 15.50
N PHE A 128 15.61 -13.22 14.40
CA PHE A 128 16.10 -12.43 13.28
C PHE A 128 16.46 -10.99 13.68
N LEU A 129 15.56 -10.28 14.36
CA LEU A 129 15.79 -8.91 14.81
C LEU A 129 16.94 -8.79 15.79
N ALA A 130 17.07 -9.73 16.73
CA ALA A 130 18.16 -9.74 17.71
C ALA A 130 19.56 -9.93 17.07
N ALA A 131 19.62 -10.50 15.86
CA ALA A 131 20.85 -10.65 15.08
C ALA A 131 21.17 -9.42 14.19
N GLN A 132 20.26 -8.44 14.09
CA GLN A 132 20.47 -7.23 13.29
C GLN A 132 21.36 -6.22 14.03
N PRO A 133 22.07 -5.33 13.29
CA PRO A 133 22.75 -4.20 13.89
C PRO A 133 21.75 -3.27 14.60
N ALA A 134 22.20 -2.51 15.60
CA ALA A 134 21.36 -1.56 16.33
C ALA A 134 20.70 -0.53 15.40
N LEU A 135 21.43 -0.09 14.38
CA LEU A 135 20.95 0.79 13.31
C LEU A 135 20.88 0.01 12.00
N LEU A 136 19.66 -0.22 11.50
CA LEU A 136 19.42 -0.91 10.24
C LEU A 136 19.99 -0.12 9.04
N PRO A 137 20.49 -0.80 8.00
CA PRO A 137 20.97 -0.13 6.78
C PRO A 137 19.84 0.57 6.01
N SER A 138 18.61 0.07 6.12
CA SER A 138 17.40 0.63 5.50
C SER A 138 16.25 0.63 6.49
N PRO A 139 15.27 1.55 6.38
CA PRO A 139 14.13 1.59 7.29
C PRO A 139 13.29 0.32 7.20
N ALA A 140 12.71 -0.03 8.33
CA ALA A 140 11.74 -1.12 8.42
C ALA A 140 10.54 -0.70 9.27
N GLU A 141 9.38 -1.29 8.98
CA GLU A 141 8.16 -1.16 9.78
C GLU A 141 7.57 -2.54 10.08
N MET A 142 6.71 -2.62 11.08
CA MET A 142 6.10 -3.87 11.50
C MET A 142 4.59 -3.72 11.64
N MET A 143 3.89 -4.68 11.03
CA MET A 143 2.43 -4.78 11.08
C MET A 143 2.00 -6.19 11.47
N VAL A 144 0.78 -6.33 11.94
CA VAL A 144 0.14 -7.62 12.20
C VAL A 144 -1.23 -7.66 11.51
N VAL A 145 -1.51 -8.76 10.83
CA VAL A 145 -2.85 -9.06 10.31
C VAL A 145 -3.54 -9.95 11.33
N GLY A 146 -4.51 -9.38 12.05
CA GLY A 146 -5.30 -10.07 13.05
C GLY A 146 -6.68 -10.50 12.56
N ASN A 147 -7.51 -11.02 13.49
CA ASN A 147 -8.86 -11.45 13.16
C ASN A 147 -9.75 -10.33 12.59
N GLU A 148 -9.53 -9.09 13.03
CA GLU A 148 -10.43 -7.98 12.69
C GLU A 148 -9.82 -7.00 11.67
N SER A 149 -8.51 -6.80 11.73
CA SER A 149 -7.85 -5.73 10.99
C SER A 149 -6.36 -5.95 10.77
N LEU A 150 -5.79 -5.15 9.88
CA LEU A 150 -4.36 -4.90 9.80
C LEU A 150 -4.02 -3.82 10.84
N GLU A 151 -3.01 -4.05 11.66
CA GLU A 151 -2.55 -3.10 12.68
C GLU A 151 -1.07 -2.77 12.49
N MET A 152 -0.73 -1.49 12.58
CA MET A 152 0.66 -1.05 12.59
C MET A 152 1.20 -1.12 14.02
N MET A 153 2.19 -1.98 14.22
CA MET A 153 2.87 -2.15 15.52
C MET A 153 4.00 -1.15 15.69
N GLN A 154 4.74 -0.90 14.61
CA GLN A 154 5.85 0.04 14.55
C GLN A 154 5.90 0.67 13.17
N GLY A 155 5.83 1.98 13.09
CA GLY A 155 6.07 2.75 11.86
C GLY A 155 7.52 2.69 11.40
N PRO A 156 7.86 3.30 10.27
CA PRO A 156 9.20 3.25 9.70
C PRO A 156 10.27 3.70 10.70
N THR A 157 11.24 2.82 10.96
CA THR A 157 12.38 3.09 11.85
C THR A 157 13.63 2.37 11.35
N ARG A 158 14.81 2.89 11.68
CA ARG A 158 16.09 2.19 11.51
C ARG A 158 16.61 1.64 12.83
N ASN A 159 15.95 1.93 13.94
CA ASN A 159 16.33 1.43 15.26
C ASN A 159 15.74 0.03 15.49
N THR A 160 16.59 -0.98 15.56
CA THR A 160 16.18 -2.37 15.79
C THR A 160 15.44 -2.56 17.11
N GLN A 161 15.75 -1.74 18.14
CA GLN A 161 15.09 -1.86 19.44
C GLN A 161 13.61 -1.47 19.40
N ASP A 162 13.21 -0.53 18.52
CA ASP A 162 11.80 -0.14 18.36
C ASP A 162 10.97 -1.32 17.82
N LEU A 163 11.54 -2.05 16.85
CA LEU A 163 10.89 -3.25 16.27
C LEU A 163 10.80 -4.39 17.29
N LEU A 164 11.87 -4.61 18.08
CA LEU A 164 11.87 -5.61 19.17
C LEU A 164 10.85 -5.23 20.25
N TYR A 165 10.79 -3.96 20.62
CA TYR A 165 9.80 -3.47 21.59
C TYR A 165 8.37 -3.72 21.10
N ALA A 166 8.07 -3.36 19.85
CA ALA A 166 6.76 -3.58 19.25
C ALA A 166 6.38 -5.08 19.25
N LEU A 167 7.32 -5.95 18.84
CA LEU A 167 7.10 -7.41 18.83
C LEU A 167 6.86 -7.99 20.23
N ASP A 168 7.61 -7.52 21.23
CA ASP A 168 7.50 -8.00 22.61
C ASP A 168 6.18 -7.56 23.27
N HIS A 169 5.61 -6.42 22.84
CA HIS A 169 4.33 -5.89 23.32
C HIS A 169 3.12 -6.34 22.50
N LEU A 170 3.33 -7.15 21.46
CA LEU A 170 2.23 -7.73 20.69
C LEU A 170 1.41 -8.69 21.58
N GLY A 171 0.15 -8.34 21.79
CA GLY A 171 -0.79 -9.14 22.58
C GLY A 171 -1.03 -10.53 21.99
N ALA A 172 -1.29 -11.51 22.85
CA ALA A 172 -1.77 -12.81 22.41
C ALA A 172 -3.26 -12.71 22.07
N VAL A 173 -3.64 -13.12 20.86
CA VAL A 173 -5.02 -13.16 20.39
C VAL A 173 -5.36 -14.58 19.96
N ILE A 174 -6.55 -15.06 20.32
CA ILE A 174 -7.03 -16.38 19.90
C ILE A 174 -7.40 -16.28 18.40
N PRO A 175 -6.80 -17.11 17.51
CA PRO A 175 -7.07 -17.06 16.08
C PRO A 175 -8.38 -17.80 15.75
N TYR A 176 -9.52 -17.27 16.19
CA TYR A 176 -10.80 -17.97 16.05
C TYR A 176 -11.24 -18.13 14.59
N LYS A 177 -10.87 -17.20 13.71
CA LYS A 177 -11.18 -17.32 12.28
C LYS A 177 -10.37 -18.42 11.60
N TRP A 178 -9.15 -18.67 12.05
CA TRP A 178 -8.33 -19.77 11.55
C TRP A 178 -8.93 -21.13 11.89
N ALA A 179 -9.59 -21.24 13.05
CA ALA A 179 -10.09 -22.50 13.57
C ALA A 179 -11.33 -23.07 12.82
N ALA A 180 -11.94 -22.30 11.91
CA ALA A 180 -13.15 -22.74 11.21
C ALA A 180 -13.11 -22.39 9.70
N ASP A 181 -13.28 -23.40 8.86
CA ASP A 181 -13.32 -23.30 7.38
C ASP A 181 -14.39 -22.31 6.88
N SER A 182 -15.43 -22.04 7.69
CA SER A 182 -16.47 -21.07 7.33
C SER A 182 -15.95 -19.64 7.16
N PHE A 183 -14.78 -19.33 7.72
CA PHE A 183 -14.11 -18.03 7.59
C PHE A 183 -13.07 -17.96 6.47
N ASP A 184 -12.84 -19.03 5.71
CA ASP A 184 -11.76 -19.06 4.71
C ASP A 184 -11.88 -17.94 3.68
N LEU A 185 -13.08 -17.71 3.16
CA LEU A 185 -13.30 -16.64 2.18
C LEU A 185 -13.15 -15.25 2.80
N GLU A 186 -13.54 -15.08 4.06
CA GLU A 186 -13.36 -13.84 4.81
C GLU A 186 -11.87 -13.60 5.09
N ARG A 187 -11.13 -14.62 5.54
CA ARG A 187 -9.67 -14.54 5.76
C ARG A 187 -8.92 -14.21 4.47
N PHE A 188 -9.33 -14.81 3.35
CA PHE A 188 -8.78 -14.49 2.04
C PHE A 188 -8.99 -13.01 1.70
N GLY A 189 -10.23 -12.51 1.81
CA GLY A 189 -10.56 -11.10 1.59
C GLY A 189 -9.73 -10.18 2.48
N GLN A 190 -9.67 -10.46 3.79
CA GLN A 190 -8.89 -9.66 4.74
C GLN A 190 -7.37 -9.65 4.44
N SER A 191 -6.83 -10.76 3.94
CA SER A 191 -5.42 -10.80 3.53
C SER A 191 -5.16 -9.91 2.32
N LEU A 192 -6.06 -9.89 1.33
CA LEU A 192 -5.97 -9.00 0.18
C LEU A 192 -6.20 -7.53 0.58
N ASP A 193 -7.18 -7.26 1.45
CA ASP A 193 -7.43 -5.92 2.00
C ASP A 193 -6.19 -5.37 2.71
N ALA A 194 -5.49 -6.20 3.49
CA ALA A 194 -4.26 -5.81 4.14
C ALA A 194 -3.18 -5.39 3.13
N LEU A 195 -3.00 -6.16 2.04
CA LEU A 195 -2.08 -5.82 0.96
C LEU A 195 -2.46 -4.51 0.25
N GLN A 196 -3.75 -4.31 0.00
CA GLN A 196 -4.25 -3.07 -0.63
C GLN A 196 -4.05 -1.86 0.27
N GLN A 197 -4.29 -1.97 1.58
CA GLN A 197 -4.02 -0.89 2.54
C GLN A 197 -2.53 -0.53 2.57
N ILE A 198 -1.61 -1.52 2.58
CA ILE A 198 -0.17 -1.30 2.52
C ILE A 198 0.23 -0.64 1.19
N ALA A 199 -0.33 -1.10 0.06
CA ALA A 199 -0.07 -0.51 -1.24
C ALA A 199 -0.54 0.95 -1.31
N LEU A 200 -1.73 1.24 -0.79
CA LEU A 200 -2.31 2.58 -0.75
C LEU A 200 -1.50 3.53 0.16
N GLN A 201 -1.07 3.04 1.34
CA GLN A 201 -0.19 3.79 2.25
C GLN A 201 1.11 4.24 1.57
N ASN A 202 1.62 3.40 0.67
CA ASN A 202 2.90 3.58 -0.02
C ASN A 202 2.77 4.15 -1.45
N LYS A 203 1.54 4.51 -1.86
CA LYS A 203 1.28 5.07 -3.19
C LYS A 203 2.07 6.36 -3.42
N GLY A 204 2.69 6.49 -4.59
CA GLY A 204 3.46 7.67 -4.98
C GLY A 204 4.84 7.81 -4.31
N VAL A 205 5.19 6.98 -3.32
CA VAL A 205 6.52 6.97 -2.72
C VAL A 205 7.51 6.29 -3.69
N PRO A 206 8.61 6.95 -4.11
CA PRO A 206 9.39 6.52 -5.28
C PRO A 206 10.32 5.33 -5.06
N VAL A 207 10.52 4.88 -3.81
CA VAL A 207 11.41 3.76 -3.48
C VAL A 207 10.70 2.42 -3.55
N ARG A 208 11.47 1.34 -3.68
CA ARG A 208 10.96 -0.04 -3.57
C ARG A 208 10.49 -0.34 -2.14
N LYS A 209 9.38 -1.04 -2.00
CA LYS A 209 8.90 -1.60 -0.74
C LYS A 209 8.95 -3.12 -0.82
N ASN A 210 9.40 -3.73 0.26
CA ASN A 210 9.52 -5.17 0.37
C ASN A 210 8.62 -5.63 1.49
N ILE A 211 7.44 -6.14 1.16
CA ILE A 211 6.59 -6.83 2.14
C ILE A 211 7.24 -8.18 2.43
N VAL A 212 7.59 -8.43 3.67
CA VAL A 212 8.01 -9.74 4.18
C VAL A 212 6.86 -10.27 5.03
N TRP A 213 6.00 -11.04 4.39
CA TRP A 213 4.83 -11.67 5.02
C TRP A 213 5.26 -12.97 5.66
N VAL A 214 5.21 -13.03 6.99
CA VAL A 214 5.62 -14.20 7.76
C VAL A 214 4.37 -14.93 8.26
N GLY A 215 4.04 -16.04 7.61
CA GLY A 215 2.83 -16.81 7.85
C GLY A 215 2.28 -17.46 6.59
N HIS A 216 1.06 -17.97 6.67
CA HIS A 216 0.45 -18.75 5.59
C HIS A 216 -0.08 -17.90 4.42
N GLY A 217 -0.20 -16.58 4.60
CA GLY A 217 -0.65 -15.64 3.58
C GLY A 217 -2.15 -15.60 3.44
N SER A 218 -2.77 -16.59 2.85
CA SER A 218 -4.23 -16.72 2.75
C SER A 218 -4.63 -18.17 2.52
N PRO A 219 -5.90 -18.53 2.80
CA PRO A 219 -6.43 -19.80 2.34
C PRO A 219 -6.34 -19.91 0.81
N SER A 220 -6.03 -21.10 0.32
CA SER A 220 -6.05 -21.41 -1.12
C SER A 220 -7.41 -21.97 -1.50
N PHE A 221 -7.92 -21.58 -2.67
CA PHE A 221 -9.19 -22.06 -3.19
C PHE A 221 -9.01 -22.75 -4.52
N SER A 222 -9.63 -23.92 -4.65
CA SER A 222 -9.94 -24.48 -5.96
C SER A 222 -11.38 -24.07 -6.34
N THR A 223 -11.56 -23.49 -7.50
CA THR A 223 -12.90 -23.10 -8.01
C THR A 223 -13.83 -24.30 -8.10
N ALA A 224 -13.30 -25.51 -8.37
CA ALA A 224 -14.04 -26.77 -8.41
C ALA A 224 -14.47 -27.23 -7.01
N GLN A 225 -13.60 -27.15 -5.99
CA GLN A 225 -13.92 -27.58 -4.62
C GLN A 225 -15.00 -26.71 -3.98
N TRP A 226 -14.99 -25.41 -4.25
CA TRP A 226 -15.94 -24.46 -3.67
C TRP A 226 -17.24 -24.34 -4.47
N ARG A 227 -17.38 -25.08 -5.59
CA ARG A 227 -18.54 -24.97 -6.49
C ARG A 227 -18.90 -23.50 -6.78
N MET A 228 -17.87 -22.68 -6.97
CA MET A 228 -18.07 -21.26 -7.26
C MET A 228 -18.80 -21.11 -8.59
N THR A 229 -19.77 -20.22 -8.61
CA THR A 229 -20.37 -19.81 -9.89
C THR A 229 -19.36 -18.97 -10.68
N THR A 230 -19.38 -19.05 -12.01
CA THR A 230 -18.52 -18.26 -12.88
C THR A 230 -18.46 -16.77 -12.53
N PRO A 231 -19.58 -16.09 -12.19
CA PRO A 231 -19.54 -14.70 -11.76
C PRO A 231 -18.72 -14.46 -10.48
N VAL A 232 -18.85 -15.32 -9.46
CA VAL A 232 -18.10 -15.18 -8.19
C VAL A 232 -16.60 -15.40 -8.42
N ALA A 233 -16.22 -16.40 -9.20
CA ALA A 233 -14.82 -16.64 -9.56
C ALA A 233 -14.24 -15.45 -10.32
N HIS A 234 -15.00 -14.85 -11.22
CA HIS A 234 -14.60 -13.66 -11.97
C HIS A 234 -14.41 -12.44 -11.05
N GLU A 235 -15.33 -12.20 -10.10
CA GLU A 235 -15.19 -11.12 -9.10
C GLU A 235 -13.92 -11.28 -8.26
N ILE A 236 -13.61 -12.50 -7.81
CA ILE A 236 -12.37 -12.78 -7.05
C ILE A 236 -11.13 -12.50 -7.91
N GLN A 237 -11.13 -12.93 -9.17
CA GLN A 237 -10.04 -12.65 -10.10
C GLN A 237 -9.84 -11.15 -10.31
N GLN A 238 -10.91 -10.39 -10.54
CA GLN A 238 -10.82 -8.93 -10.69
C GLN A 238 -10.25 -8.28 -9.43
N TYR A 239 -10.63 -8.75 -8.24
CA TYR A 239 -10.10 -8.24 -6.98
C TYR A 239 -8.61 -8.53 -6.83
N MET A 240 -8.15 -9.73 -7.21
CA MET A 240 -6.73 -10.06 -7.23
C MET A 240 -5.95 -9.20 -8.25
N HIS A 241 -6.48 -8.99 -9.47
CA HIS A 241 -5.85 -8.14 -10.48
C HIS A 241 -5.71 -6.70 -9.98
N ALA A 242 -6.75 -6.16 -9.34
CA ALA A 242 -6.70 -4.84 -8.73
C ALA A 242 -5.62 -4.77 -7.64
N THR A 243 -5.55 -5.79 -6.76
CA THR A 243 -4.52 -5.89 -5.72
C THR A 243 -3.11 -5.94 -6.32
N THR A 244 -2.90 -6.77 -7.35
CA THR A 244 -1.61 -6.81 -8.08
C THR A 244 -1.23 -5.43 -8.61
N ASN A 245 -2.14 -4.75 -9.30
CA ASN A 245 -1.85 -3.42 -9.86
C ASN A 245 -1.52 -2.40 -8.77
N MET A 246 -2.25 -2.40 -7.66
CA MET A 246 -1.96 -1.50 -6.52
C MET A 246 -0.55 -1.76 -5.96
N LEU A 247 -0.17 -3.03 -5.76
CA LEU A 247 1.17 -3.39 -5.29
C LEU A 247 2.25 -2.98 -6.29
N VAL A 248 2.05 -3.27 -7.57
CA VAL A 248 3.00 -2.95 -8.66
C VAL A 248 3.17 -1.44 -8.82
N ASP A 249 2.08 -0.67 -8.79
CA ASP A 249 2.11 0.80 -8.91
C ASP A 249 2.77 1.44 -7.67
N ALA A 250 2.60 0.83 -6.48
CA ALA A 250 3.29 1.24 -5.27
C ALA A 250 4.74 0.74 -5.19
N ARG A 251 5.28 0.06 -6.23
CA ARG A 251 6.63 -0.55 -6.27
C ARG A 251 6.86 -1.53 -5.11
N VAL A 252 5.85 -2.33 -4.79
CA VAL A 252 5.90 -3.37 -3.76
C VAL A 252 6.34 -4.69 -4.37
N SER A 253 7.32 -5.36 -3.72
CA SER A 253 7.66 -6.77 -3.94
C SER A 253 7.21 -7.58 -2.74
N LEU A 254 6.45 -8.65 -2.97
CA LEU A 254 5.89 -9.49 -1.91
C LEU A 254 6.76 -10.75 -1.70
N PHE A 255 7.37 -10.85 -0.54
CA PHE A 255 8.04 -12.04 -0.05
C PHE A 255 7.13 -12.74 0.96
N VAL A 256 6.90 -14.04 0.80
CA VAL A 256 6.09 -14.82 1.73
C VAL A 256 6.95 -15.93 2.32
N ILE A 257 7.00 -15.99 3.63
CA ILE A 257 7.72 -17.01 4.38
C ILE A 257 6.69 -17.90 5.08
N TYR A 258 6.49 -19.09 4.54
CA TYR A 258 5.55 -20.07 5.04
C TYR A 258 6.26 -21.04 5.99
N PRO A 259 6.08 -20.95 7.33
CA PRO A 259 6.73 -21.84 8.26
C PRO A 259 6.18 -23.25 8.14
N GLY A 260 7.06 -24.22 7.90
CA GLY A 260 6.72 -25.65 7.89
C GLY A 260 6.92 -26.25 9.26
N LEU A 261 5.98 -26.10 10.20
CA LEU A 261 6.08 -26.81 11.46
C LEU A 261 5.86 -28.31 11.23
N LYS A 262 6.93 -29.08 11.36
CA LYS A 262 6.84 -30.53 11.56
C LYS A 262 6.42 -30.80 13.03
N ILE A 263 5.27 -30.34 13.45
CA ILE A 263 4.65 -30.83 14.67
C ILE A 263 4.07 -32.20 14.32
N GLY A 264 4.66 -33.26 14.89
CA GLY A 264 4.20 -34.62 14.67
C GLY A 264 2.70 -34.71 14.85
N HIS A 265 2.04 -35.25 13.83
CA HIS A 265 0.68 -35.75 13.79
C HIS A 265 -0.27 -35.19 14.88
N PHE A 266 -0.63 -33.92 14.81
CA PHE A 266 -1.93 -33.55 15.33
C PHE A 266 -2.95 -34.12 14.35
N VAL A 267 -3.61 -35.17 14.78
CA VAL A 267 -4.81 -35.67 14.10
C VAL A 267 -5.77 -34.49 14.06
N ASN A 268 -5.91 -33.90 12.90
CA ASN A 268 -6.95 -32.91 12.66
C ASN A 268 -8.30 -33.59 12.97
N LEU A 269 -8.93 -33.20 14.07
CA LEU A 269 -10.21 -33.74 14.48
C LEU A 269 -11.32 -33.53 13.45
N SER A 270 -11.09 -32.65 12.46
CA SER A 270 -11.96 -32.42 11.29
C SER A 270 -11.68 -33.37 10.12
N GLY A 271 -10.65 -34.23 10.19
CA GLY A 271 -10.31 -35.20 9.14
C GLY A 271 -9.77 -34.59 7.83
N ARG A 272 -9.50 -33.29 7.81
CA ARG A 272 -8.87 -32.60 6.67
C ARG A 272 -7.44 -32.24 7.04
N SER A 273 -6.47 -32.92 6.44
CA SER A 273 -5.13 -32.37 6.31
C SER A 273 -5.24 -31.04 5.57
N PRO A 274 -4.61 -29.94 6.02
CA PRO A 274 -4.31 -28.85 5.10
C PRO A 274 -3.54 -29.52 3.96
N LEU A 275 -4.12 -29.49 2.75
CA LEU A 275 -3.44 -30.04 1.58
C LEU A 275 -2.11 -29.33 1.51
N PRO A 276 -0.97 -30.05 1.64
CA PRO A 276 0.30 -29.43 1.40
C PRO A 276 0.27 -28.97 -0.05
N ILE A 277 0.26 -27.67 -0.28
CA ILE A 277 0.65 -27.16 -1.57
C ILE A 277 2.09 -27.65 -1.71
N SER A 278 2.32 -28.68 -2.51
CA SER A 278 3.68 -29.15 -2.76
C SER A 278 4.45 -28.01 -3.45
N ALA A 279 5.77 -27.96 -3.28
CA ALA A 279 6.58 -27.03 -4.07
C ALA A 279 6.30 -27.20 -5.58
N ALA A 280 5.97 -28.44 -6.01
CA ALA A 280 5.53 -28.74 -7.37
C ALA A 280 4.15 -28.15 -7.70
N ASP A 281 3.21 -28.09 -6.75
CA ASP A 281 1.90 -27.44 -6.97
C ASP A 281 2.03 -25.92 -6.94
N ALA A 282 2.95 -25.38 -6.15
CA ALA A 282 3.32 -23.97 -6.22
C ALA A 282 4.01 -23.66 -7.56
N GLU A 283 4.94 -24.49 -8.03
CA GLU A 283 5.56 -24.33 -9.35
C GLU A 283 4.59 -24.61 -10.50
N ALA A 284 3.68 -25.57 -10.39
CA ALA A 284 2.67 -25.88 -11.41
C ALA A 284 1.56 -24.80 -11.53
N SER A 285 1.29 -24.05 -10.45
CA SER A 285 0.41 -22.86 -10.53
C SER A 285 1.06 -21.67 -11.24
N PHE A 286 2.32 -21.82 -11.68
CA PHE A 286 3.08 -20.84 -12.46
C PHE A 286 3.10 -21.13 -13.97
N ASP A 287 2.15 -21.89 -14.48
CA ASP A 287 1.99 -21.99 -15.93
C ASP A 287 1.64 -20.61 -16.49
N SER A 288 2.61 -20.04 -17.19
CA SER A 288 2.55 -18.67 -17.72
C SER A 288 1.40 -18.44 -18.71
N ASP A 289 0.78 -19.48 -19.22
CA ASP A 289 -0.28 -19.40 -20.20
C ASP A 289 -1.69 -19.38 -19.54
N HIS A 290 -1.80 -19.84 -18.28
CA HIS A 290 -3.06 -19.86 -17.52
C HIS A 290 -2.83 -19.57 -16.03
N PRO A 291 -2.40 -18.36 -15.65
CA PRO A 291 -2.02 -18.04 -14.26
C PRO A 291 -3.16 -18.20 -13.23
N PHE A 292 -4.40 -18.43 -13.69
CA PHE A 292 -5.57 -18.56 -12.84
C PHE A 292 -6.35 -19.87 -13.07
N ALA A 293 -5.72 -20.84 -13.75
CA ALA A 293 -6.49 -21.92 -14.33
C ALA A 293 -7.22 -22.82 -13.33
N GLU A 294 -6.88 -22.89 -12.03
CA GLU A 294 -7.69 -23.70 -11.10
C GLU A 294 -7.49 -23.37 -9.61
N ASN A 295 -6.40 -22.73 -9.21
CA ASN A 295 -6.10 -22.44 -7.81
C ASN A 295 -5.88 -20.95 -7.56
N ILE A 296 -6.80 -20.35 -6.84
CA ILE A 296 -6.65 -18.99 -6.34
C ILE A 296 -5.78 -19.07 -5.09
N ASN A 297 -4.54 -18.58 -5.14
CA ASN A 297 -3.62 -18.60 -4.02
C ASN A 297 -2.76 -17.33 -3.95
N PHE A 298 -2.17 -17.11 -2.79
CA PHE A 298 -1.34 -15.94 -2.51
C PHE A 298 -0.02 -15.91 -3.30
N GLY A 299 0.46 -17.07 -3.77
CA GLY A 299 1.69 -17.22 -4.53
C GLY A 299 1.67 -16.53 -5.89
N VAL A 300 0.49 -16.34 -6.50
CA VAL A 300 0.34 -15.57 -7.74
C VAL A 300 0.83 -14.13 -7.55
N LEU A 301 0.42 -13.48 -6.45
CA LEU A 301 0.82 -12.10 -6.13
C LEU A 301 2.33 -11.98 -5.90
N VAL A 302 2.96 -13.02 -5.33
CA VAL A 302 4.42 -13.07 -5.12
C VAL A 302 5.16 -12.95 -6.45
N ASN A 303 4.75 -13.74 -7.45
CA ASN A 303 5.38 -13.72 -8.78
C ASN A 303 5.12 -12.42 -9.53
N GLU A 304 3.87 -11.98 -9.53
CA GLU A 304 3.48 -10.78 -10.26
C GLU A 304 4.19 -9.53 -9.72
N THR A 305 4.53 -9.50 -8.43
CA THR A 305 5.24 -8.40 -7.79
C THR A 305 6.77 -8.54 -7.79
N GLY A 306 7.30 -9.67 -8.27
CA GLY A 306 8.75 -9.91 -8.32
C GLY A 306 9.38 -10.22 -6.97
N GLY A 307 8.62 -10.81 -6.07
CA GLY A 307 9.11 -11.33 -4.80
C GLY A 307 9.52 -12.79 -4.85
N LYS A 308 9.47 -13.46 -3.69
CA LYS A 308 9.82 -14.87 -3.57
C LYS A 308 8.97 -15.54 -2.49
N LEU A 309 8.50 -16.78 -2.79
CA LEU A 309 7.86 -17.65 -1.82
C LEU A 309 8.89 -18.61 -1.22
N PHE A 310 8.94 -18.67 0.11
CA PHE A 310 9.71 -19.63 0.89
C PHE A 310 8.73 -20.60 1.54
N TYR A 311 8.86 -21.87 1.22
CA TYR A 311 7.86 -22.85 1.58
C TYR A 311 8.46 -24.03 2.38
N ASN A 312 7.75 -24.49 3.42
CA ASN A 312 8.08 -25.65 4.24
C ASN A 312 9.48 -25.65 4.88
N ARG A 313 9.92 -24.48 5.35
CA ARG A 313 11.22 -24.38 6.02
C ARG A 313 11.03 -23.93 7.49
N ASN A 314 11.92 -24.41 8.36
CA ASN A 314 11.91 -24.07 9.77
C ASN A 314 12.98 -23.02 10.14
N ASP A 315 13.73 -22.54 9.15
CA ASP A 315 14.77 -21.52 9.28
C ASP A 315 14.25 -20.14 8.87
N VAL A 316 13.09 -19.75 9.41
CA VAL A 316 12.38 -18.50 9.12
C VAL A 316 13.29 -17.27 9.26
N ASP A 317 14.17 -17.24 10.25
CA ASP A 317 15.15 -16.16 10.44
C ASP A 317 16.15 -16.07 9.26
N ALA A 318 16.61 -17.20 8.71
CA ALA A 318 17.48 -17.19 7.53
C ALA A 318 16.74 -16.74 6.28
N GLU A 319 15.46 -17.08 6.13
CA GLU A 319 14.63 -16.66 5.01
C GLU A 319 14.27 -15.17 5.08
N MET A 320 14.08 -14.63 6.28
CA MET A 320 13.94 -13.19 6.50
C MET A 320 15.21 -12.44 6.07
N HIS A 321 16.41 -12.94 6.43
CA HIS A 321 17.68 -12.39 5.95
C HIS A 321 17.77 -12.41 4.43
N GLN A 322 17.41 -13.53 3.80
CA GLN A 322 17.43 -13.64 2.34
C GLN A 322 16.42 -12.68 1.69
N SER A 323 15.21 -12.56 2.24
CA SER A 323 14.18 -11.62 1.76
C SER A 323 14.67 -10.17 1.84
N GLN A 324 15.28 -9.78 2.97
CA GLN A 324 15.85 -8.46 3.16
C GLN A 324 16.97 -8.19 2.14
N GLN A 325 17.89 -9.15 1.94
CA GLN A 325 18.97 -9.00 0.97
C GLN A 325 18.43 -8.88 -0.47
N LEU A 326 17.49 -9.74 -0.88
CA LEU A 326 16.86 -9.69 -2.20
C LEU A 326 16.07 -8.39 -2.42
N GLY A 327 15.51 -7.83 -1.35
CA GLY A 327 14.73 -6.61 -1.38
C GLY A 327 15.54 -5.33 -1.40
N SER A 328 16.76 -5.33 -0.82
CA SER A 328 17.59 -4.13 -0.69
C SER A 328 18.62 -3.96 -1.81
N GLU A 329 19.04 -5.04 -2.46
CA GLU A 329 20.11 -5.05 -3.46
C GLU A 329 19.53 -5.19 -4.88
N TYR A 330 19.12 -4.07 -5.50
CA TYR A 330 18.44 -4.08 -6.79
C TYR A 330 18.87 -2.93 -7.70
N TYR A 331 18.64 -3.11 -9.00
CA TYR A 331 18.74 -2.11 -10.05
C TYR A 331 17.36 -1.55 -10.35
N THR A 332 17.23 -0.26 -10.64
CA THR A 332 16.00 0.32 -11.17
C THR A 332 16.16 0.60 -12.66
N LEU A 333 15.29 0.01 -13.46
CA LEU A 333 15.16 0.27 -14.89
C LEU A 333 13.84 0.96 -15.15
N THR A 334 13.81 1.94 -16.04
CA THR A 334 12.55 2.48 -16.54
C THR A 334 12.45 2.33 -18.05
N TYR A 335 11.25 2.08 -18.55
CA TYR A 335 10.96 2.12 -19.97
C TYR A 335 9.58 2.73 -20.20
N GLN A 336 9.36 3.22 -21.43
CA GLN A 336 8.07 3.69 -21.88
C GLN A 336 7.45 2.62 -22.78
N PRO A 337 6.28 2.05 -22.41
CA PRO A 337 5.63 1.04 -23.22
C PRO A 337 5.32 1.56 -24.64
N HIS A 338 5.67 0.80 -25.67
CA HIS A 338 5.31 1.11 -27.04
C HIS A 338 3.87 0.65 -27.30
N GLY A 339 2.90 1.56 -27.20
CA GLY A 339 1.55 1.45 -27.69
C GLY A 339 0.87 0.10 -27.45
N GLY A 340 0.41 -0.15 -26.25
CA GLY A 340 -0.47 -1.27 -25.96
C GLY A 340 -1.91 -0.77 -25.91
N ASN A 341 -2.86 -1.54 -26.47
CA ASN A 341 -4.27 -1.28 -26.27
C ASN A 341 -4.58 -1.38 -24.76
N ALA A 342 -5.11 -0.33 -24.18
CA ALA A 342 -5.60 -0.34 -22.81
C ALA A 342 -6.91 -1.15 -22.78
N ASN A 343 -6.77 -2.45 -22.53
CA ASN A 343 -7.83 -3.45 -22.70
C ASN A 343 -8.00 -4.36 -21.47
N GLY A 344 -7.51 -3.93 -20.31
CA GLY A 344 -7.59 -4.69 -19.05
C GLY A 344 -6.72 -5.96 -19.01
N LYS A 345 -6.00 -6.31 -20.09
CA LYS A 345 -5.24 -7.56 -20.17
C LYS A 345 -3.87 -7.44 -19.48
N PHE A 346 -3.38 -8.57 -19.01
CA PHE A 346 -2.03 -8.68 -18.47
C PHE A 346 -0.98 -8.39 -19.54
N ARG A 347 0.01 -7.57 -19.22
CA ARG A 347 1.19 -7.27 -20.02
C ARG A 347 2.37 -8.01 -19.43
N GLN A 348 2.85 -9.00 -20.14
CA GLN A 348 3.97 -9.81 -19.69
C GLN A 348 5.29 -9.06 -19.89
N ILE A 349 6.05 -8.89 -18.80
CA ILE A 349 7.39 -8.30 -18.81
C ILE A 349 8.41 -9.40 -18.61
N ARG A 350 9.50 -9.35 -19.38
CA ARG A 350 10.67 -10.21 -19.18
C ARG A 350 11.93 -9.36 -19.24
N VAL A 351 12.77 -9.52 -18.21
CA VAL A 351 14.13 -8.97 -18.18
C VAL A 351 15.12 -10.10 -18.35
N THR A 352 16.04 -9.96 -19.30
CA THR A 352 17.13 -10.90 -19.54
C THR A 352 18.48 -10.21 -19.43
N LEU A 353 19.49 -10.94 -18.97
CA LEU A 353 20.86 -10.45 -18.83
C LEU A 353 21.70 -10.92 -20.02
N ARG A 354 22.70 -10.12 -20.41
CA ARG A 354 23.71 -10.51 -21.41
C ARG A 354 24.46 -11.76 -20.99
N ASP A 355 24.84 -11.85 -19.70
CA ASP A 355 25.43 -13.06 -19.13
C ASP A 355 24.33 -14.08 -18.79
N PRO A 356 24.26 -15.24 -19.48
CA PRO A 356 23.24 -16.25 -19.24
C PRO A 356 23.40 -16.99 -17.91
N SER A 357 24.50 -16.77 -17.19
CA SER A 357 24.68 -17.32 -15.85
C SER A 357 23.94 -16.53 -14.77
N LEU A 358 23.47 -15.32 -15.10
CA LEU A 358 22.73 -14.45 -14.21
C LEU A 358 21.22 -14.55 -14.46
N ARG A 359 20.44 -14.32 -13.41
CA ARG A 359 18.97 -14.30 -13.47
C ARG A 359 18.44 -12.99 -12.92
N ALA A 360 17.43 -12.43 -13.58
CA ALA A 360 16.67 -11.31 -13.07
C ALA A 360 15.49 -11.79 -12.21
N LEU A 361 15.33 -11.22 -11.03
CA LEU A 361 14.15 -11.32 -10.19
C LEU A 361 13.48 -9.94 -10.19
N THR A 362 12.29 -9.85 -10.79
CA THR A 362 11.52 -8.63 -10.94
C THR A 362 10.05 -8.99 -11.18
N LYS A 363 9.16 -8.01 -11.14
CA LYS A 363 7.74 -8.24 -11.49
C LYS A 363 7.61 -8.85 -12.88
N THR A 364 6.63 -9.75 -13.05
CA THR A 364 6.41 -10.45 -14.32
C THR A 364 5.49 -9.69 -15.27
N GLY A 365 4.82 -8.65 -14.79
CA GLY A 365 3.94 -7.83 -15.62
C GLY A 365 3.03 -6.91 -14.82
N TYR A 366 1.98 -6.45 -15.46
CA TYR A 366 0.91 -5.65 -14.88
C TYR A 366 -0.36 -5.80 -15.73
N TYR A 367 -1.53 -5.50 -15.15
CA TYR A 367 -2.77 -5.42 -15.91
C TYR A 367 -2.91 -4.02 -16.51
N ALA A 368 -3.01 -3.95 -17.84
CA ALA A 368 -3.17 -2.69 -18.53
C ALA A 368 -4.47 -1.99 -18.09
N PRO A 369 -4.54 -0.64 -18.12
CA PRO A 369 -5.80 0.05 -17.91
C PRO A 369 -6.86 -0.44 -18.89
N ASP A 370 -8.13 -0.39 -18.51
CA ASP A 370 -9.25 -0.68 -19.41
C ASP A 370 -9.86 0.63 -19.92
N GLU A 371 -9.57 1.00 -21.17
CA GLU A 371 -10.15 2.19 -21.80
C GLU A 371 -11.64 2.06 -22.10
N SER A 372 -12.20 0.86 -22.05
CA SER A 372 -13.66 0.68 -22.21
C SER A 372 -14.42 1.20 -20.98
N SER A 373 -13.75 1.34 -19.84
CA SER A 373 -14.30 1.86 -18.59
C SER A 373 -13.25 2.71 -17.85
N PRO A 374 -12.83 3.86 -18.43
CA PRO A 374 -11.80 4.69 -17.80
C PRO A 374 -12.35 5.29 -16.50
N ILE A 375 -11.61 5.13 -15.42
CA ILE A 375 -11.89 5.83 -14.16
C ILE A 375 -11.32 7.25 -14.29
N ASP A 376 -12.17 8.25 -14.10
CA ASP A 376 -11.72 9.65 -14.02
C ASP A 376 -10.68 9.77 -12.88
N PRO A 377 -9.53 10.44 -13.09
CA PRO A 377 -8.53 10.68 -12.03
C PRO A 377 -9.13 11.27 -10.75
N ARG A 378 -10.15 12.12 -10.84
CA ARG A 378 -10.87 12.64 -9.67
C ARG A 378 -11.67 11.57 -8.94
N GLN A 379 -12.27 10.65 -9.68
CA GLN A 379 -12.99 9.51 -9.11
C GLN A 379 -12.00 8.56 -8.43
N GLN A 380 -10.84 8.31 -9.03
CA GLN A 380 -9.78 7.51 -8.41
C GLN A 380 -9.31 8.12 -7.08
N THR A 381 -9.02 9.44 -7.05
CA THR A 381 -8.68 10.15 -5.80
C THR A 381 -9.78 9.99 -4.73
N ASN A 382 -11.05 10.08 -5.11
CA ASN A 382 -12.15 9.89 -4.16
C ASN A 382 -12.21 8.45 -3.61
N ILE A 383 -11.94 7.45 -4.45
CA ILE A 383 -11.84 6.03 -4.04
C ILE A 383 -10.69 5.86 -3.05
N ASP A 384 -9.49 6.32 -3.41
CA ASP A 384 -8.30 6.22 -2.58
C ASP A 384 -8.48 6.87 -1.20
N LEU A 385 -9.06 8.07 -1.16
CA LEU A 385 -9.36 8.77 0.09
C LEU A 385 -10.46 8.08 0.91
N ALA A 386 -11.45 7.46 0.26
CA ALA A 386 -12.49 6.70 0.96
C ALA A 386 -11.93 5.42 1.58
N GLU A 387 -11.03 4.72 0.89
CA GLU A 387 -10.34 3.54 1.43
C GLU A 387 -9.36 3.94 2.54
N ALA A 388 -8.56 4.99 2.35
CA ALA A 388 -7.67 5.52 3.38
C ALA A 388 -8.43 6.00 4.63
N ALA A 389 -9.65 6.53 4.48
CA ALA A 389 -10.48 6.93 5.62
C ALA A 389 -10.92 5.75 6.49
N ARG A 390 -11.17 4.58 5.89
CA ARG A 390 -11.58 3.35 6.59
C ARG A 390 -10.39 2.50 7.04
N SER A 391 -9.21 2.77 6.52
CA SER A 391 -8.01 2.01 6.85
C SER A 391 -7.68 2.09 8.34
N THR A 392 -7.17 1.01 8.89
CA THR A 392 -6.75 0.91 10.29
C THR A 392 -5.30 1.30 10.52
N ILE A 393 -4.54 1.50 9.43
CA ILE A 393 -3.14 1.94 9.51
C ILE A 393 -3.00 3.44 9.22
N PRO A 394 -1.94 4.10 9.72
CA PRO A 394 -1.65 5.49 9.44
C PRO A 394 -1.11 5.69 8.02
N PHE A 395 -1.28 6.90 7.48
CA PHE A 395 -0.72 7.33 6.20
C PHE A 395 0.27 8.47 6.44
N ALA A 396 1.52 8.28 6.09
CA ALA A 396 2.60 9.22 6.36
C ALA A 396 3.43 9.60 5.11
N ALA A 397 2.93 9.30 3.89
CA ALA A 397 3.63 9.72 2.67
C ALA A 397 3.62 11.24 2.46
N LEU A 398 2.70 11.96 3.15
CA LEU A 398 2.73 13.40 3.35
C LEU A 398 2.70 13.71 4.85
N ASP A 399 3.45 14.71 5.29
CA ASP A 399 3.42 15.18 6.68
C ASP A 399 2.25 16.13 6.89
N VAL A 400 1.18 15.60 7.47
CA VAL A 400 -0.03 16.30 7.81
C VAL A 400 -0.22 16.29 9.32
N LYS A 401 -0.38 17.47 9.92
CA LYS A 401 -0.63 17.59 11.36
C LYS A 401 -1.86 18.46 11.61
N VAL A 402 -2.70 18.06 12.55
CA VAL A 402 -3.75 18.94 13.05
C VAL A 402 -3.13 19.95 14.01
N SER A 403 -3.27 21.24 13.71
CA SER A 403 -2.79 22.33 14.55
C SER A 403 -3.88 22.98 15.38
N GLY A 404 -5.14 22.74 15.04
CA GLY A 404 -6.28 23.27 15.80
C GLY A 404 -7.61 22.68 15.37
N ILE A 405 -8.54 22.66 16.28
CA ILE A 405 -9.95 22.34 16.05
C ILE A 405 -10.81 23.33 16.81
N VAL A 406 -11.86 23.87 16.16
CA VAL A 406 -12.81 24.79 16.75
C VAL A 406 -14.23 24.32 16.43
N ARG A 407 -15.06 24.12 17.46
CA ARG A 407 -16.45 23.68 17.27
C ARG A 407 -17.33 24.89 16.98
N HIS A 408 -18.26 24.75 16.05
CA HIS A 408 -19.29 25.75 15.80
C HIS A 408 -20.31 25.77 16.94
N PRO A 409 -21.09 26.88 17.09
CA PRO A 409 -22.08 27.01 18.15
C PRO A 409 -23.17 25.94 18.15
N ASP A 410 -23.42 25.30 17.00
CA ASP A 410 -24.34 24.17 16.85
C ASP A 410 -23.87 22.88 17.50
N ASN A 411 -22.58 22.79 17.90
CA ASN A 411 -21.88 21.61 18.39
C ASN A 411 -21.96 20.40 17.46
N ARG A 412 -22.36 20.58 16.20
CA ARG A 412 -22.48 19.52 15.17
C ARG A 412 -21.49 19.68 14.04
N THR A 413 -20.74 20.76 14.05
CA THR A 413 -19.78 21.11 13.02
C THR A 413 -18.49 21.60 13.68
N ALA A 414 -17.34 21.31 13.09
CA ALA A 414 -16.06 21.87 13.54
C ALA A 414 -15.18 22.25 12.34
N ASP A 415 -14.40 23.30 12.54
CA ASP A 415 -13.30 23.70 11.68
C ASP A 415 -12.01 23.08 12.18
N ILE A 416 -11.32 22.37 11.31
CA ILE A 416 -10.04 21.73 11.59
C ILE A 416 -8.96 22.43 10.79
N THR A 417 -7.94 22.93 11.49
CA THR A 417 -6.76 23.55 10.87
C THR A 417 -5.64 22.53 10.76
N LEU A 418 -5.09 22.38 9.56
CA LEU A 418 -4.04 21.47 9.22
C LEU A 418 -2.74 22.22 8.87
N LEU A 419 -1.62 21.63 9.20
CA LEU A 419 -0.31 22.00 8.69
C LEU A 419 0.16 20.89 7.78
N LEU A 420 0.40 21.22 6.51
CA LEU A 420 0.92 20.32 5.49
C LEU A 420 2.33 20.77 5.14
N GLN A 421 3.31 19.88 5.38
CA GLN A 421 4.70 20.11 4.97
C GLN A 421 4.83 19.96 3.45
N SER A 422 5.67 20.77 2.84
CA SER A 422 5.91 20.74 1.38
C SER A 422 6.68 19.51 0.90
N ARG A 423 7.32 18.79 1.80
CA ARG A 423 8.04 17.55 1.46
C ARG A 423 7.06 16.51 0.90
N GLY A 424 7.44 15.86 -0.20
CA GLY A 424 6.62 14.87 -0.86
C GLY A 424 5.54 15.44 -1.78
N ILE A 425 5.44 16.76 -1.91
CA ILE A 425 4.53 17.43 -2.85
C ILE A 425 5.27 17.68 -4.17
N ASP A 426 4.65 17.29 -5.28
CA ASP A 426 5.18 17.52 -6.63
C ASP A 426 4.83 18.93 -7.09
N TRP A 427 5.72 19.87 -6.80
CA TRP A 427 5.58 21.27 -7.19
C TRP A 427 5.90 21.46 -8.66
N GLN A 428 5.01 22.10 -9.39
CA GLN A 428 5.18 22.47 -10.78
C GLN A 428 5.55 23.95 -10.88
N PRO A 429 6.69 24.31 -11.50
CA PRO A 429 7.03 25.70 -11.72
C PRO A 429 6.00 26.32 -12.68
N VAL A 430 5.56 27.54 -12.36
CA VAL A 430 4.68 28.35 -13.20
C VAL A 430 5.33 29.69 -13.47
N ASP A 431 4.82 30.40 -14.48
CA ASP A 431 5.29 31.76 -14.78
C ASP A 431 5.18 32.65 -13.53
N ASN A 432 6.04 33.67 -13.45
CA ASN A 432 6.15 34.62 -12.34
C ASN A 432 6.93 34.16 -11.09
N GLY A 433 7.80 33.16 -11.20
CA GLY A 433 8.66 32.72 -10.09
C GLY A 433 7.89 32.08 -8.93
N GLN A 434 6.78 31.42 -9.23
CA GLN A 434 5.99 30.60 -8.30
C GLN A 434 6.03 29.14 -8.69
N SER A 435 5.81 28.26 -7.72
CA SER A 435 5.50 26.86 -7.94
C SER A 435 4.12 26.54 -7.42
N THR A 436 3.36 25.76 -8.18
CA THR A 436 1.98 25.37 -7.84
C THR A 436 1.88 23.87 -7.70
N ALA A 437 1.07 23.43 -6.74
CA ALA A 437 0.69 22.02 -6.59
C ALA A 437 -0.82 21.90 -6.33
N TYR A 438 -1.40 20.82 -6.81
CA TYR A 438 -2.81 20.50 -6.56
C TYR A 438 -2.92 19.38 -5.55
N ILE A 439 -3.75 19.58 -4.54
CA ILE A 439 -4.04 18.60 -3.50
C ILE A 439 -5.54 18.45 -3.30
N THR A 440 -5.95 17.28 -2.86
CA THR A 440 -7.29 17.03 -2.35
C THR A 440 -7.21 16.83 -0.84
N VAL A 441 -8.03 17.56 -0.09
CA VAL A 441 -8.19 17.42 1.36
C VAL A 441 -9.53 16.75 1.62
N ALA A 442 -9.54 15.69 2.41
CA ALA A 442 -10.76 15.04 2.87
C ALA A 442 -10.79 14.99 4.40
N ALA A 443 -11.99 15.09 4.97
CA ALA A 443 -12.23 14.82 6.37
C ALA A 443 -13.38 13.82 6.49
N ALA A 444 -13.25 12.85 7.40
CA ALA A 444 -14.27 11.83 7.65
C ALA A 444 -14.52 11.69 9.15
N SER A 445 -15.79 11.78 9.57
CA SER A 445 -16.24 11.46 10.92
C SER A 445 -16.57 9.98 11.00
N LEU A 446 -15.91 9.24 11.89
CA LEU A 446 -15.91 7.78 11.93
C LEU A 446 -16.56 7.23 13.21
N THR A 447 -17.19 6.06 13.10
CA THR A 447 -17.61 5.23 14.24
C THR A 447 -16.41 4.49 14.84
N LYS A 448 -16.65 3.69 15.89
CA LYS A 448 -15.63 2.78 16.44
C LYS A 448 -15.22 1.68 15.43
N SER A 449 -16.15 1.27 14.57
CA SER A 449 -15.95 0.27 13.51
C SER A 449 -15.47 0.87 12.17
N GLN A 450 -14.96 2.11 12.18
CA GLN A 450 -14.47 2.83 10.99
C GLN A 450 -15.55 3.12 9.92
N ASP A 451 -16.85 3.03 10.28
CA ASP A 451 -17.92 3.44 9.36
C ASP A 451 -17.95 4.97 9.25
N VAL A 452 -18.08 5.47 8.03
CA VAL A 452 -18.15 6.92 7.76
C VAL A 452 -19.54 7.46 8.06
N LEU A 453 -19.64 8.36 9.01
CA LEU A 453 -20.90 9.05 9.39
C LEU A 453 -21.12 10.36 8.65
N ALA A 454 -20.04 11.05 8.32
CA ALA A 454 -20.03 12.28 7.54
C ALA A 454 -18.66 12.43 6.88
N SER A 455 -18.62 13.04 5.71
CA SER A 455 -17.38 13.36 5.01
C SER A 455 -17.47 14.72 4.33
N LYS A 456 -16.31 15.29 4.05
CA LYS A 456 -16.12 16.50 3.28
C LYS A 456 -14.87 16.35 2.44
N VAL A 457 -14.92 16.77 1.18
CA VAL A 457 -13.77 16.76 0.25
C VAL A 457 -13.63 18.13 -0.38
N GLU A 458 -12.41 18.64 -0.41
CA GLU A 458 -12.07 19.92 -1.02
C GLU A 458 -10.82 19.76 -1.88
N ARG A 459 -10.79 20.41 -3.03
CA ARG A 459 -9.64 20.44 -3.95
C ARG A 459 -9.03 21.81 -3.94
N LEU A 460 -7.74 21.89 -3.68
CA LEU A 460 -7.02 23.12 -3.45
C LEU A 460 -5.82 23.23 -4.38
N ALA A 461 -5.57 24.44 -4.87
CA ALA A 461 -4.31 24.80 -5.51
C ALA A 461 -3.44 25.50 -4.47
N LEU A 462 -2.25 24.97 -4.25
CA LEU A 462 -1.23 25.59 -3.40
C LEU A 462 -0.25 26.34 -4.29
N SER A 463 0.14 27.54 -3.86
CA SER A 463 1.17 28.32 -4.54
C SER A 463 2.22 28.79 -3.53
N VAL A 464 3.49 28.63 -3.89
CA VAL A 464 4.64 29.09 -3.09
C VAL A 464 5.66 29.78 -4.00
N PRO A 465 6.38 30.81 -3.50
CA PRO A 465 7.47 31.41 -4.26
C PRO A 465 8.60 30.41 -4.54
N THR A 466 9.07 30.34 -5.78
CA THR A 466 10.10 29.39 -6.24
C THR A 466 11.53 29.89 -6.05
N GLN A 467 11.77 30.89 -5.22
CA GLN A 467 13.07 31.59 -5.14
C GLN A 467 14.25 30.68 -4.75
N ASP A 468 14.00 29.55 -4.07
CA ASP A 468 15.03 28.58 -3.70
C ASP A 468 14.39 27.19 -3.46
N PRO A 469 14.84 26.12 -4.14
CA PRO A 469 14.37 24.77 -3.90
C PRO A 469 14.52 24.29 -2.46
N SER A 470 15.52 24.79 -1.73
CA SER A 470 15.74 24.45 -0.32
C SER A 470 14.67 25.06 0.60
N HIS A 471 14.15 26.23 0.27
CA HIS A 471 13.03 26.85 0.96
C HIS A 471 11.71 26.12 0.64
N LEU A 472 11.54 25.68 -0.60
CA LEU A 472 10.38 24.93 -1.01
C LEU A 472 10.19 23.66 -0.16
N ALA A 473 11.26 22.91 0.06
CA ALA A 473 11.22 21.67 0.86
C ALA A 473 10.84 21.89 2.35
N LYS A 474 11.01 23.12 2.86
CA LYS A 474 10.72 23.50 4.25
C LYS A 474 9.41 24.28 4.41
N ALA A 475 8.76 24.65 3.32
CA ALA A 475 7.52 25.40 3.37
C ALA A 475 6.39 24.59 4.06
N VAL A 476 5.53 25.28 4.77
CA VAL A 476 4.37 24.68 5.46
C VAL A 476 3.12 25.41 4.98
N SER A 477 2.19 24.68 4.43
CA SER A 477 0.89 25.19 4.03
C SER A 477 -0.11 25.02 5.18
N ARG A 478 -0.84 26.08 5.51
CA ARG A 478 -1.93 26.03 6.49
C ARG A 478 -3.25 25.89 5.74
N LEU A 479 -3.96 24.81 6.04
CA LEU A 479 -5.24 24.48 5.41
C LEU A 479 -6.34 24.42 6.46
N GLN A 480 -7.57 24.61 6.03
CA GLN A 480 -8.74 24.49 6.91
C GLN A 480 -9.80 23.65 6.22
N VAL A 481 -10.43 22.75 6.96
CA VAL A 481 -11.57 21.95 6.48
C VAL A 481 -12.66 21.96 7.54
N THR A 482 -13.91 22.13 7.10
CA THR A 482 -15.08 22.09 7.97
C THR A 482 -15.77 20.73 7.84
N ILE A 483 -16.04 20.07 8.98
CA ILE A 483 -16.67 18.74 9.00
C ILE A 483 -17.85 18.67 9.96
N ARG A 484 -18.89 17.93 9.60
CA ARG A 484 -20.00 17.60 10.52
C ARG A 484 -19.56 16.53 11.53
N ILE A 485 -20.02 16.67 12.77
CA ILE A 485 -19.75 15.76 13.88
C ILE A 485 -21.06 15.12 14.35
N PRO A 486 -21.53 14.04 13.72
CA PRO A 486 -22.70 13.29 14.17
C PRO A 486 -22.52 12.73 15.59
N PRO A 487 -23.59 12.48 16.37
CA PRO A 487 -23.48 12.05 17.78
C PRO A 487 -22.69 10.78 18.02
N LYS A 488 -22.64 9.86 17.04
CA LYS A 488 -21.91 8.58 17.13
C LYS A 488 -20.44 8.67 16.73
N THR A 489 -19.93 9.87 16.38
CA THR A 489 -18.54 10.08 15.98
C THR A 489 -17.61 9.69 17.12
N ARG A 490 -16.62 8.85 16.81
CA ARG A 490 -15.56 8.41 17.72
C ARG A 490 -14.21 9.02 17.37
N SER A 491 -13.96 9.23 16.10
CA SER A 491 -12.77 9.91 15.61
C SER A 491 -13.10 10.74 14.36
N ILE A 492 -12.22 11.67 14.04
CA ILE A 492 -12.21 12.35 12.75
C ILE A 492 -10.85 12.07 12.15
N ARG A 493 -10.83 11.50 10.95
CA ARG A 493 -9.62 11.35 10.13
C ARG A 493 -9.60 12.43 9.08
N VAL A 494 -8.50 13.17 9.01
CA VAL A 494 -8.26 14.13 7.94
C VAL A 494 -7.16 13.59 7.05
N LEU A 495 -7.39 13.66 5.75
CA LEU A 495 -6.56 13.09 4.71
C LEU A 495 -6.17 14.16 3.70
N THR A 496 -4.97 14.05 3.15
CA THR A 496 -4.54 14.85 2.01
C THR A 496 -3.94 13.93 0.96
N GLU A 497 -4.26 14.17 -0.32
CA GLU A 497 -3.68 13.44 -1.45
C GLU A 497 -3.16 14.41 -2.50
N THR A 498 -1.96 14.18 -3.02
CA THR A 498 -1.41 14.95 -4.16
C THR A 498 -2.07 14.52 -5.46
N ALA A 499 -2.42 15.48 -6.32
CA ALA A 499 -3.01 15.20 -7.63
C ALA A 499 -2.05 14.43 -8.55
N ASN A 500 -0.75 14.71 -8.43
CA ASN A 500 0.30 13.99 -9.14
C ASN A 500 0.95 12.99 -8.18
N GLY A 501 1.07 11.74 -8.58
CA GLY A 501 1.72 10.69 -7.78
C GLY A 501 0.85 10.05 -6.69
N GLY A 502 -0.26 10.67 -6.26
CA GLY A 502 -1.23 10.07 -5.33
C GLY A 502 -0.70 9.79 -3.92
N ARG A 503 0.29 10.55 -3.44
CA ARG A 503 0.78 10.41 -2.06
C ARG A 503 -0.30 10.84 -1.08
N ILE A 504 -0.50 10.03 -0.02
CA ILE A 504 -1.51 10.28 1.00
C ILE A 504 -0.86 10.53 2.35
N GLY A 505 -1.31 11.59 3.02
CA GLY A 505 -1.03 11.85 4.43
C GLY A 505 -2.32 11.87 5.23
N ALA A 506 -2.29 11.41 6.48
CA ALA A 506 -3.43 11.41 7.37
C ALA A 506 -3.08 11.95 8.76
N ALA A 507 -4.07 12.57 9.40
CA ALA A 507 -4.02 12.92 10.81
C ALA A 507 -5.36 12.57 11.47
N ASP A 508 -5.29 11.93 12.64
CA ASP A 508 -6.45 11.45 13.36
C ASP A 508 -6.71 12.33 14.61
N LEU A 509 -7.98 12.64 14.84
CA LEU A 509 -8.48 13.27 16.04
C LEU A 509 -9.39 12.26 16.77
N ASP A 510 -9.04 11.89 17.98
CA ASP A 510 -9.90 11.06 18.80
C ASP A 510 -11.07 11.85 19.40
N ARG A 511 -12.03 11.13 19.97
CA ARG A 511 -13.21 11.75 20.58
C ARG A 511 -12.85 12.72 21.70
N LYS A 512 -11.80 12.46 22.48
CA LYS A 512 -11.37 13.30 23.59
C LYS A 512 -10.85 14.65 23.07
N ALA A 513 -10.06 14.64 22.01
CA ALA A 513 -9.59 15.86 21.36
C ALA A 513 -10.76 16.68 20.77
N ILE A 514 -11.76 16.01 20.17
CA ILE A 514 -12.95 16.65 19.61
C ILE A 514 -13.78 17.30 20.72
N GLU A 515 -14.00 16.63 21.85
CA GLU A 515 -14.79 17.14 22.98
C GLU A 515 -14.07 18.28 23.72
N ALA A 516 -12.75 18.25 23.80
CA ALA A 516 -11.93 19.29 24.42
C ALA A 516 -11.76 20.53 23.53
N ALA A 517 -12.18 20.49 22.27
CA ALA A 517 -12.03 21.60 21.34
C ALA A 517 -12.83 22.84 21.80
N PRO A 518 -12.26 24.06 21.72
CA PRO A 518 -12.94 25.28 22.05
C PRO A 518 -14.16 25.50 21.14
N ALA A 519 -15.21 26.07 21.69
CA ALA A 519 -16.35 26.54 20.91
C ALA A 519 -16.01 27.89 20.26
N MET A 520 -16.47 28.08 19.02
CA MET A 520 -16.40 29.38 18.35
C MET A 520 -17.23 30.41 19.15
N PRO A 521 -16.69 31.60 19.41
CA PRO A 521 -17.49 32.64 20.08
C PRO A 521 -18.74 32.92 19.25
N VAL A 522 -19.90 32.98 19.93
CA VAL A 522 -21.15 33.38 19.29
C VAL A 522 -21.01 34.84 18.89
N PRO A 523 -21.20 35.22 17.62
CA PRO A 523 -21.16 36.62 17.21
C PRO A 523 -22.17 37.39 18.04
N ASP A 524 -21.74 38.52 18.63
CA ASP A 524 -22.64 39.39 19.36
C ASP A 524 -23.75 39.88 18.40
N PRO A 525 -25.04 39.60 18.69
CA PRO A 525 -26.14 40.04 17.84
C PRO A 525 -26.20 41.54 17.64
N GLN A 526 -25.53 42.33 18.50
CA GLN A 526 -25.49 43.78 18.40
C GLN A 526 -24.52 44.30 17.34
N LEU A 527 -23.50 43.48 16.92
CA LEU A 527 -22.56 43.87 15.86
C LEU A 527 -23.07 43.62 14.43
N LEU A 528 -24.21 42.96 14.27
CA LEU A 528 -24.88 42.74 12.98
C LEU A 528 -25.92 43.80 12.60
N ARG A 529 -26.01 44.90 13.36
CA ARG A 529 -26.94 46.01 13.11
C ARG A 529 -26.24 47.29 12.64
N HIS A 530 -25.32 47.14 11.68
CA HIS A 530 -24.81 48.32 10.96
C HIS A 530 -24.76 48.05 9.46
#